data_f605e715117b934f7bc4480d14682fe8
#
_entry.id   f605e715117b934f7bc4480d14682fe8
#
_cell.length_a   1.000
_cell.length_b   1.000
_cell.length_c   1.000
_cell.angle_alpha   90.00
_cell.angle_beta   90.00
_cell.angle_gamma   90.00
#
_symmetry.space_group_name_H-M   'P 1'
#
loop_
_entity.id
_entity.type
_entity.pdbx_description
1 polymer ?
#
loop_
_entity_poly.entity_id
_entity_poly.type
_entity_poly.pdbx_seq_one_letter_code
_entity_poly.pdbx_strand_id
1 'polypeptide(L)'
;MHIKHQITIFKHNMKFSFSILISILCLAILSFTFNQPKFNDSNKEKVLLEIIKYVIERGHYNSIELNDDLSKKIFDDFLNKLDPQKRFFISSDINKLKKYQYRIDDQIKDYNLEYFEEIYAIYRNRINDAKLFVDNIFNEEFDFNQNEFIYINTDSLLFSTSKTQLYERWRKQIKFSVLEIISQKNSQDSISENQLKTNAVSSVKNNTIDFFEFTDDIERDDWFSVYINSFVSQFDPHTI
;
A
#
# COMPACT_ATOMS: atom_id res chain seq x y z
N MET A 1 -74.42 17.18 -7.72
CA MET A 1 -73.16 17.98 -7.72
C MET A 1 -72.28 17.74 -6.48
N HIS A 2 -72.77 17.29 -5.33
CA HIS A 2 -72.04 17.08 -4.09
C HIS A 2 -71.09 15.85 -4.11
N ILE A 3 -71.43 14.76 -4.81
CA ILE A 3 -70.66 13.52 -4.78
C ILE A 3 -69.27 13.63 -5.51
N LYS A 4 -69.19 14.38 -6.63
CA LYS A 4 -67.94 14.62 -7.35
C LYS A 4 -66.92 15.42 -6.52
N HIS A 5 -67.39 16.34 -5.70
CA HIS A 5 -66.52 17.20 -4.87
C HIS A 5 -65.86 16.36 -3.72
N GLN A 6 -66.63 15.48 -3.09
CA GLN A 6 -66.15 14.57 -2.05
C GLN A 6 -65.09 13.61 -2.57
N ILE A 7 -65.25 13.03 -3.78
CA ILE A 7 -64.27 12.12 -4.39
C ILE A 7 -62.98 12.84 -4.75
N THR A 8 -63.01 14.10 -5.15
CA THR A 8 -61.82 14.90 -5.48
C THR A 8 -61.02 15.23 -4.22
N ILE A 9 -61.67 15.58 -3.11
CA ILE A 9 -61.02 15.83 -1.82
C ILE A 9 -60.36 14.55 -1.28
N PHE A 10 -61.06 13.41 -1.37
CA PHE A 10 -60.53 12.13 -0.92
C PHE A 10 -59.26 11.69 -1.72
N LYS A 11 -59.27 11.84 -3.05
CA LYS A 11 -58.12 11.59 -3.91
C LYS A 11 -56.96 12.54 -3.64
N HIS A 12 -57.21 13.78 -3.30
CA HIS A 12 -56.17 14.76 -2.99
C HIS A 12 -55.48 14.45 -1.65
N ASN A 13 -56.28 14.14 -0.62
CA ASN A 13 -55.78 13.74 0.70
C ASN A 13 -54.99 12.41 0.63
N MET A 14 -55.41 11.47 -0.21
CA MET A 14 -54.72 10.20 -0.39
C MET A 14 -53.37 10.37 -1.08
N LYS A 15 -53.23 11.26 -2.07
CA LYS A 15 -51.97 11.62 -2.72
C LYS A 15 -50.99 12.31 -1.76
N PHE A 16 -51.55 13.23 -0.92
CA PHE A 16 -50.76 13.94 0.08
C PHE A 16 -50.23 13.00 1.18
N SER A 17 -51.08 12.09 1.65
CA SER A 17 -50.67 11.05 2.62
C SER A 17 -49.60 10.09 2.06
N PHE A 18 -49.73 9.70 0.78
CA PHE A 18 -48.75 8.84 0.11
C PHE A 18 -47.37 9.54 -0.09
N SER A 19 -47.38 10.82 -0.41
CA SER A 19 -46.17 11.65 -0.53
C SER A 19 -45.42 11.78 0.80
N ILE A 20 -46.16 11.96 1.90
CA ILE A 20 -45.59 12.01 3.26
C ILE A 20 -44.95 10.66 3.62
N LEU A 21 -45.61 9.54 3.27
CA LEU A 21 -45.12 8.19 3.56
C LEU A 21 -43.82 7.88 2.80
N ILE A 22 -43.71 8.31 1.54
CA ILE A 22 -42.48 8.22 0.75
C ILE A 22 -41.39 9.10 1.36
N SER A 23 -41.69 10.32 1.79
CA SER A 23 -40.69 11.19 2.44
C SER A 23 -40.14 10.58 3.73
N ILE A 24 -41.00 9.98 4.56
CA ILE A 24 -40.59 9.30 5.79
C ILE A 24 -39.75 8.07 5.48
N LEU A 25 -40.10 7.31 4.43
CA LEU A 25 -39.34 6.14 4.00
C LEU A 25 -37.94 6.56 3.47
N CYS A 26 -37.87 7.63 2.68
CA CYS A 26 -36.59 8.18 2.20
C CYS A 26 -35.73 8.70 3.36
N LEU A 27 -36.29 9.35 4.36
CA LEU A 27 -35.60 9.80 5.56
C LEU A 27 -35.12 8.63 6.40
N ALA A 28 -35.89 7.55 6.51
CA ALA A 28 -35.47 6.33 7.19
C ALA A 28 -34.33 5.61 6.47
N ILE A 29 -34.35 5.55 5.14
CA ILE A 29 -33.26 5.00 4.34
C ILE A 29 -32.01 5.86 4.49
N LEU A 30 -32.11 7.17 4.42
CA LEU A 30 -31.00 8.10 4.63
C LEU A 30 -30.41 7.95 6.05
N SER A 31 -31.24 7.84 7.10
CA SER A 31 -30.75 7.64 8.46
C SER A 31 -30.07 6.28 8.65
N PHE A 32 -30.48 5.25 7.90
CA PHE A 32 -29.83 3.95 7.93
C PHE A 32 -28.45 3.95 7.25
N THR A 33 -28.30 4.73 6.17
CA THR A 33 -27.00 4.88 5.50
C THR A 33 -25.99 5.73 6.31
N PHE A 34 -26.49 6.70 7.11
CA PHE A 34 -25.62 7.52 7.97
C PHE A 34 -25.20 6.82 9.27
N ASN A 35 -25.91 5.78 9.71
CA ASN A 35 -25.62 5.05 10.95
C ASN A 35 -24.96 3.68 10.72
N GLN A 36 -24.28 3.49 9.60
CA GLN A 36 -23.39 2.32 9.49
C GLN A 36 -22.31 2.46 10.57
N PRO A 37 -22.17 1.50 11.49
CA PRO A 37 -21.04 1.52 12.42
C PRO A 37 -19.78 1.54 11.56
N LYS A 38 -18.95 2.58 11.67
CA LYS A 38 -17.59 2.52 11.18
C LYS A 38 -16.93 1.40 11.97
N PHE A 39 -16.83 0.23 11.38
CA PHE A 39 -15.94 -0.79 11.89
C PHE A 39 -14.56 -0.15 11.95
N ASN A 40 -14.00 -0.07 13.16
CA ASN A 40 -12.64 0.34 13.31
C ASN A 40 -11.79 -0.69 12.55
N ASP A 41 -11.00 -0.27 11.57
CA ASP A 41 -10.21 -1.15 10.70
C ASP A 41 -9.41 -2.18 11.51
N SER A 42 -8.83 -1.78 12.62
CA SER A 42 -8.13 -2.67 13.55
C SER A 42 -9.00 -3.82 14.12
N ASN A 43 -10.30 -3.63 14.32
CA ASN A 43 -11.18 -4.71 14.79
C ASN A 43 -11.50 -5.70 13.66
N LYS A 44 -11.70 -5.21 12.44
CA LYS A 44 -11.90 -6.02 11.23
C LYS A 44 -10.68 -6.90 10.94
N GLU A 45 -9.49 -6.30 11.01
CA GLU A 45 -8.21 -6.98 10.79
C GLU A 45 -7.96 -8.08 11.83
N LYS A 46 -8.27 -7.84 13.11
CA LYS A 46 -8.17 -8.86 14.17
C LYS A 46 -9.11 -10.04 13.93
N VAL A 47 -10.37 -9.78 13.57
CA VAL A 47 -11.34 -10.83 13.24
C VAL A 47 -10.87 -11.63 12.02
N LEU A 48 -10.30 -10.96 11.00
CA LEU A 48 -9.77 -11.64 9.83
C LEU A 48 -8.57 -12.53 10.20
N LEU A 49 -7.67 -12.05 11.03
CA LEU A 49 -6.54 -12.84 11.54
C LEU A 49 -7.01 -14.06 12.34
N GLU A 50 -8.05 -13.91 13.18
CA GLU A 50 -8.65 -15.00 13.94
C GLU A 50 -9.24 -16.09 13.01
N ILE A 51 -10.00 -15.68 11.99
CA ILE A 51 -10.59 -16.61 11.02
C ILE A 51 -9.49 -17.35 10.25
N ILE A 52 -8.48 -16.66 9.78
CA ILE A 52 -7.37 -17.24 9.01
C ILE A 52 -6.61 -18.25 9.88
N LYS A 53 -6.23 -17.85 11.10
CA LYS A 53 -5.58 -18.76 12.06
C LYS A 53 -6.42 -20.01 12.30
N TYR A 54 -7.72 -19.86 12.53
CA TYR A 54 -8.63 -20.99 12.73
C TYR A 54 -8.66 -21.93 11.52
N VAL A 55 -8.72 -21.38 10.30
CA VAL A 55 -8.73 -22.18 9.06
C VAL A 55 -7.42 -22.95 8.89
N ILE A 56 -6.28 -22.29 9.15
CA ILE A 56 -4.96 -22.91 9.03
C ILE A 56 -4.80 -24.02 10.07
N GLU A 57 -5.14 -23.81 11.32
CA GLU A 57 -4.99 -24.80 12.40
C GLU A 57 -5.87 -26.05 12.20
N ARG A 58 -7.02 -25.93 11.53
CA ARG A 58 -7.96 -27.04 11.35
C ARG A 58 -7.98 -27.64 9.95
N GLY A 59 -7.60 -26.88 8.94
CA GLY A 59 -7.75 -27.26 7.53
C GLY A 59 -6.46 -27.73 6.86
N HIS A 60 -5.30 -27.44 7.42
CA HIS A 60 -4.04 -27.73 6.76
C HIS A 60 -3.52 -29.13 7.09
N TYR A 61 -3.17 -29.91 6.04
CA TYR A 61 -2.62 -31.27 6.18
C TYR A 61 -1.28 -31.31 6.92
N ASN A 62 -0.46 -30.27 6.77
CA ASN A 62 0.78 -30.08 7.52
C ASN A 62 0.58 -29.03 8.60
N SER A 63 0.52 -29.44 9.86
CA SER A 63 0.53 -28.50 10.99
C SER A 63 1.92 -27.84 11.09
N ILE A 64 2.03 -26.60 10.65
CA ILE A 64 3.21 -25.77 10.96
C ILE A 64 2.97 -25.19 12.35
N GLU A 65 3.93 -25.38 13.25
CA GLU A 65 3.87 -24.80 14.58
C GLU A 65 4.05 -23.28 14.52
N LEU A 66 3.20 -22.57 15.25
CA LEU A 66 3.40 -21.14 15.51
C LEU A 66 4.56 -20.99 16.50
N ASN A 67 5.75 -20.68 15.99
CA ASN A 67 7.00 -20.58 16.74
C ASN A 67 7.91 -19.46 16.21
N ASP A 68 9.05 -19.25 16.85
CA ASP A 68 10.04 -18.23 16.52
C ASP A 68 10.56 -18.33 15.06
N ASP A 69 10.73 -19.54 14.53
CA ASP A 69 11.19 -19.74 13.15
C ASP A 69 10.12 -19.24 12.14
N LEU A 70 8.86 -19.51 12.42
CA LEU A 70 7.75 -18.97 11.62
C LEU A 70 7.69 -17.45 11.74
N SER A 71 7.83 -16.90 12.95
CA SER A 71 7.90 -15.45 13.19
C SER A 71 8.96 -14.80 12.33
N LYS A 72 10.18 -15.38 12.32
CA LYS A 72 11.29 -14.86 11.53
C LYS A 72 10.99 -14.88 10.03
N LYS A 73 10.40 -15.95 9.52
CA LYS A 73 10.03 -16.05 8.10
C LYS A 73 9.00 -15.01 7.70
N ILE A 74 7.95 -14.82 8.51
CA ILE A 74 6.92 -13.79 8.27
C ILE A 74 7.55 -12.39 8.31
N PHE A 75 8.43 -12.13 9.28
CA PHE A 75 9.13 -10.87 9.42
C PHE A 75 9.94 -10.53 8.16
N ASP A 76 10.77 -11.48 7.73
CA ASP A 76 11.68 -11.30 6.58
C ASP A 76 10.88 -11.17 5.27
N ASP A 77 9.82 -11.99 5.09
CA ASP A 77 8.98 -11.98 3.89
C ASP A 77 8.16 -10.69 3.76
N PHE A 78 7.51 -10.26 4.84
CA PHE A 78 6.72 -9.02 4.81
C PHE A 78 7.59 -7.79 4.59
N LEU A 79 8.74 -7.71 5.26
CA LEU A 79 9.72 -6.64 5.06
C LEU A 79 10.20 -6.59 3.60
N ASN A 80 10.49 -7.75 3.02
CA ASN A 80 10.94 -7.85 1.63
C ASN A 80 9.82 -7.50 0.63
N LYS A 81 8.57 -7.84 0.91
CA LYS A 81 7.42 -7.44 0.08
C LYS A 81 7.18 -5.93 0.09
N LEU A 82 7.39 -5.27 1.24
CA LEU A 82 7.26 -3.82 1.34
C LEU A 82 8.41 -3.07 0.66
N ASP A 83 9.64 -3.56 0.76
CA ASP A 83 10.83 -2.86 0.27
C ASP A 83 11.85 -3.81 -0.38
N PRO A 84 11.51 -4.47 -1.49
CA PRO A 84 12.39 -5.44 -2.14
C PRO A 84 13.69 -4.81 -2.66
N GLN A 85 13.68 -3.52 -2.96
CA GLN A 85 14.86 -2.78 -3.45
C GLN A 85 15.60 -2.01 -2.35
N LYS A 86 15.17 -2.11 -1.09
CA LYS A 86 15.74 -1.42 0.07
C LYS A 86 15.90 0.09 -0.14
N ARG A 87 14.87 0.70 -0.75
CA ARG A 87 14.83 2.12 -1.11
C ARG A 87 13.89 2.97 -0.25
N PHE A 88 13.24 2.36 0.74
CA PHE A 88 12.39 3.05 1.70
C PHE A 88 12.94 2.98 3.12
N PHE A 89 13.13 1.79 3.67
CA PHE A 89 13.64 1.65 5.04
C PHE A 89 15.12 2.00 5.17
N ILE A 90 15.47 2.50 6.36
CA ILE A 90 16.85 2.67 6.80
C ILE A 90 17.18 1.70 7.95
N SER A 91 18.46 1.47 8.21
CA SER A 91 18.92 0.50 9.22
C SER A 91 18.35 0.74 10.61
N SER A 92 18.08 1.98 11.00
CA SER A 92 17.46 2.30 12.29
C SER A 92 16.01 1.83 12.38
N ASP A 93 15.26 1.83 11.25
CA ASP A 93 13.89 1.31 11.20
C ASP A 93 13.90 -0.20 11.42
N ILE A 94 14.80 -0.90 10.71
CA ILE A 94 14.95 -2.34 10.85
C ILE A 94 15.34 -2.71 12.28
N ASN A 95 16.28 -1.97 12.89
CA ASN A 95 16.67 -2.20 14.27
C ASN A 95 15.50 -2.00 15.25
N LYS A 96 14.63 -1.03 14.99
CA LYS A 96 13.41 -0.79 15.80
C LYS A 96 12.42 -1.94 15.65
N LEU A 97 12.27 -2.50 14.45
CA LEU A 97 11.35 -3.59 14.15
C LEU A 97 11.86 -4.96 14.62
N LYS A 98 13.18 -5.14 14.82
CA LYS A 98 13.78 -6.43 15.24
C LYS A 98 13.20 -7.01 16.53
N LYS A 99 12.63 -6.19 17.41
CA LYS A 99 11.96 -6.67 18.64
C LYS A 99 10.78 -7.62 18.35
N TYR A 100 10.25 -7.60 17.12
CA TYR A 100 9.14 -8.45 16.68
C TYR A 100 9.60 -9.72 15.96
N GLN A 101 10.87 -9.80 15.55
CA GLN A 101 11.37 -10.85 14.66
C GLN A 101 11.08 -12.29 15.14
N TYR A 102 10.99 -12.48 16.45
CA TYR A 102 10.70 -13.78 17.09
C TYR A 102 9.41 -13.74 17.94
N ARG A 103 8.49 -12.82 17.65
CA ARG A 103 7.29 -12.60 18.45
C ARG A 103 6.00 -12.47 17.63
N ILE A 104 6.10 -12.65 16.32
CA ILE A 104 4.92 -12.53 15.44
C ILE A 104 3.97 -13.70 15.66
N ASP A 105 4.49 -14.89 15.93
CA ASP A 105 3.67 -16.06 16.27
C ASP A 105 2.86 -15.86 17.56
N ASP A 106 3.45 -15.23 18.57
CA ASP A 106 2.74 -14.85 19.79
C ASP A 106 1.66 -13.81 19.49
N GLN A 107 1.97 -12.81 18.67
CA GLN A 107 0.98 -11.83 18.23
C GLN A 107 -0.18 -12.45 17.44
N ILE A 108 0.11 -13.44 16.59
CA ILE A 108 -0.91 -14.20 15.87
C ILE A 108 -1.77 -15.02 16.83
N LYS A 109 -1.16 -15.65 17.86
CA LYS A 109 -1.89 -16.39 18.90
C LYS A 109 -2.85 -15.51 19.67
N ASP A 110 -2.41 -14.28 19.97
CA ASP A 110 -3.14 -13.30 20.79
C ASP A 110 -3.99 -12.31 19.97
N TYR A 111 -4.06 -12.49 18.64
CA TYR A 111 -4.74 -11.58 17.71
C TYR A 111 -4.26 -10.13 17.83
N ASN A 112 -2.96 -9.96 18.09
CA ASN A 112 -2.30 -8.67 18.22
C ASN A 112 -1.64 -8.27 16.89
N LEU A 113 -1.74 -7.00 16.53
CA LEU A 113 -1.25 -6.44 15.27
C LEU A 113 -0.11 -5.43 15.44
N GLU A 114 0.56 -5.40 16.60
CA GLU A 114 1.58 -4.39 16.91
C GLU A 114 2.69 -4.34 15.83
N TYR A 115 3.14 -5.50 15.32
CA TYR A 115 4.15 -5.53 14.27
C TYR A 115 3.64 -4.87 12.98
N PHE A 116 2.45 -5.26 12.55
CA PHE A 116 1.84 -4.67 11.36
C PHE A 116 1.65 -3.16 11.51
N GLU A 117 1.12 -2.71 12.64
CA GLU A 117 0.90 -1.29 12.91
C GLU A 117 2.20 -0.49 12.86
N GLU A 118 3.26 -0.98 13.52
CA GLU A 118 4.51 -0.25 13.61
C GLU A 118 5.25 -0.21 12.27
N ILE A 119 5.35 -1.33 11.55
CA ILE A 119 6.01 -1.36 10.24
C ILE A 119 5.24 -0.54 9.21
N TYR A 120 3.90 -0.61 9.21
CA TYR A 120 3.05 0.17 8.31
C TYR A 120 3.23 1.68 8.55
N ALA A 121 3.21 2.12 9.81
CA ALA A 121 3.43 3.53 10.15
C ALA A 121 4.82 4.02 9.70
N ILE A 122 5.87 3.22 9.92
CA ILE A 122 7.22 3.55 9.46
C ILE A 122 7.25 3.61 7.92
N TYR A 123 6.68 2.63 7.24
CA TYR A 123 6.68 2.55 5.78
C TYR A 123 5.97 3.75 5.13
N ARG A 124 4.78 4.12 5.63
CA ARG A 124 4.07 5.33 5.16
C ARG A 124 4.91 6.61 5.32
N ASN A 125 5.59 6.75 6.44
CA ASN A 125 6.51 7.89 6.65
C ASN A 125 7.69 7.87 5.66
N ARG A 126 8.23 6.69 5.34
CA ARG A 126 9.33 6.53 4.38
C ARG A 126 8.90 6.77 2.94
N ILE A 127 7.68 6.44 2.57
CA ILE A 127 7.09 6.83 1.27
C ILE A 127 7.07 8.35 1.16
N ASN A 128 6.63 9.07 2.21
CA ASN A 128 6.62 10.53 2.21
C ASN A 128 8.04 11.12 2.12
N ASP A 129 9.02 10.56 2.84
CA ASP A 129 10.43 10.95 2.69
C ASP A 129 10.91 10.76 1.24
N ALA A 130 10.58 9.62 0.61
CA ALA A 130 10.98 9.30 -0.76
C ALA A 130 10.37 10.25 -1.80
N LYS A 131 9.12 10.68 -1.63
CA LYS A 131 8.48 11.70 -2.48
C LYS A 131 9.25 13.02 -2.43
N LEU A 132 9.62 13.46 -1.23
CA LEU A 132 10.44 14.68 -1.07
C LEU A 132 11.83 14.53 -1.71
N PHE A 133 12.42 13.34 -1.63
CA PHE A 133 13.70 13.08 -2.30
C PHE A 133 13.56 13.20 -3.80
N VAL A 134 12.54 12.58 -4.37
CA VAL A 134 12.28 12.58 -5.82
C VAL A 134 12.02 14.00 -6.34
N ASP A 135 11.22 14.78 -5.62
CA ASP A 135 10.98 16.18 -5.96
C ASP A 135 12.29 16.99 -6.02
N ASN A 136 13.17 16.83 -5.02
CA ASN A 136 14.45 17.50 -5.00
C ASN A 136 15.38 17.03 -6.14
N ILE A 137 15.44 15.72 -6.39
CA ILE A 137 16.30 15.13 -7.43
C ILE A 137 15.94 15.65 -8.82
N PHE A 138 14.64 15.77 -9.14
CA PHE A 138 14.21 16.29 -10.46
C PHE A 138 14.29 17.84 -10.57
N ASN A 139 14.55 18.54 -9.49
CA ASN A 139 14.85 19.98 -9.51
C ASN A 139 16.34 20.27 -9.71
N GLU A 140 17.21 19.26 -9.64
CA GLU A 140 18.63 19.35 -9.90
C GLU A 140 18.97 18.88 -11.32
N GLU A 141 20.06 19.41 -11.89
CA GLU A 141 20.58 18.93 -13.18
C GLU A 141 21.33 17.62 -12.99
N PHE A 142 21.10 16.64 -13.88
CA PHE A 142 21.83 15.39 -13.88
C PHE A 142 23.19 15.55 -14.58
N ASP A 143 24.28 15.36 -13.82
CA ASP A 143 25.62 15.23 -14.41
C ASP A 143 25.84 13.79 -14.91
N PHE A 144 25.67 13.57 -16.21
CA PHE A 144 25.87 12.27 -16.85
C PHE A 144 27.36 11.93 -17.09
N ASN A 145 28.30 12.88 -16.87
CA ASN A 145 29.73 12.63 -17.04
C ASN A 145 30.37 12.05 -15.77
N GLN A 146 29.70 12.14 -14.65
CA GLN A 146 30.18 11.59 -13.39
C GLN A 146 30.05 10.07 -13.38
N ASN A 147 31.18 9.37 -13.20
CA ASN A 147 31.20 7.92 -13.00
C ASN A 147 30.65 7.56 -11.61
N GLU A 148 29.58 6.78 -11.59
CA GLU A 148 28.91 6.35 -10.37
C GLU A 148 28.60 4.84 -10.44
N PHE A 149 28.48 4.22 -9.27
CA PHE A 149 28.12 2.81 -9.18
C PHE A 149 26.70 2.65 -8.62
N ILE A 150 25.96 1.74 -9.23
CA ILE A 150 24.67 1.25 -8.74
C ILE A 150 24.74 -0.26 -8.50
N TYR A 151 24.11 -0.71 -7.41
CA TYR A 151 23.97 -2.15 -7.14
C TYR A 151 22.70 -2.66 -7.79
N ILE A 152 22.83 -3.56 -8.74
CA ILE A 152 21.70 -4.18 -9.46
C ILE A 152 21.15 -5.38 -8.67
N ASN A 153 22.05 -6.15 -8.01
CA ASN A 153 21.62 -7.27 -7.18
C ASN A 153 21.10 -6.76 -5.82
N THR A 154 19.80 -6.87 -5.62
CA THR A 154 19.12 -6.41 -4.41
C THR A 154 19.27 -7.38 -3.23
N ASP A 155 19.57 -8.65 -3.45
CA ASP A 155 19.67 -9.66 -2.39
C ASP A 155 20.81 -9.36 -1.42
N SER A 156 21.96 -8.91 -1.97
CA SER A 156 23.14 -8.53 -1.18
C SER A 156 23.13 -7.07 -0.72
N LEU A 157 22.13 -6.29 -1.14
CA LEU A 157 22.04 -4.87 -0.80
C LEU A 157 21.71 -4.69 0.68
N LEU A 158 22.45 -3.81 1.37
CA LEU A 158 22.17 -3.45 2.76
C LEU A 158 21.20 -2.26 2.82
N PHE A 159 20.42 -2.16 3.90
CA PHE A 159 19.64 -0.97 4.17
C PHE A 159 20.55 0.24 4.38
N SER A 160 20.14 1.38 3.84
CA SER A 160 20.85 2.65 4.04
C SER A 160 20.94 2.99 5.51
N THR A 161 22.08 3.54 5.95
CA THR A 161 22.30 3.89 7.37
C THR A 161 21.67 5.23 7.75
N SER A 162 21.35 6.07 6.74
CA SER A 162 20.77 7.40 6.95
C SER A 162 19.84 7.80 5.80
N LYS A 163 19.01 8.82 6.05
CA LYS A 163 18.18 9.44 5.00
C LYS A 163 19.03 10.03 3.86
N THR A 164 20.20 10.56 4.15
CA THR A 164 21.12 11.10 3.13
C THR A 164 21.62 9.97 2.22
N GLN A 165 21.99 8.82 2.78
CA GLN A 165 22.41 7.67 1.98
C GLN A 165 21.23 7.09 1.17
N LEU A 166 20.02 7.14 1.72
CA LEU A 166 18.79 6.72 1.03
C LEU A 166 18.45 7.67 -0.12
N TYR A 167 18.59 9.00 0.07
CA TYR A 167 18.49 10.01 -0.98
C TYR A 167 19.46 9.73 -2.14
N GLU A 168 20.73 9.46 -1.84
CA GLU A 168 21.74 9.11 -2.85
C GLU A 168 21.40 7.82 -3.61
N ARG A 169 20.77 6.86 -2.95
CA ARG A 169 20.29 5.64 -3.61
C ARG A 169 19.17 5.96 -4.61
N TRP A 170 18.19 6.77 -4.22
CA TRP A 170 17.14 7.26 -5.12
C TRP A 170 17.72 8.04 -6.29
N ARG A 171 18.62 8.98 -6.03
CA ARG A 171 19.25 9.82 -7.06
C ARG A 171 19.98 8.96 -8.11
N LYS A 172 20.77 7.99 -7.66
CA LYS A 172 21.50 7.10 -8.56
C LYS A 172 20.58 6.18 -9.35
N GLN A 173 19.52 5.66 -8.74
CA GLN A 173 18.53 4.85 -9.44
C GLN A 173 17.81 5.65 -10.53
N ILE A 174 17.35 6.85 -10.22
CA ILE A 174 16.70 7.74 -11.20
C ILE A 174 17.66 8.08 -12.35
N LYS A 175 18.90 8.48 -12.03
CA LYS A 175 19.92 8.73 -13.05
C LYS A 175 20.16 7.51 -13.94
N PHE A 176 20.24 6.32 -13.36
CA PHE A 176 20.41 5.06 -14.09
C PHE A 176 19.23 4.81 -15.03
N SER A 177 17.98 4.96 -14.56
CA SER A 177 16.79 4.80 -15.40
C SER A 177 16.75 5.80 -16.57
N VAL A 178 17.21 7.03 -16.36
CA VAL A 178 17.37 8.02 -17.45
C VAL A 178 18.40 7.53 -18.46
N LEU A 179 19.55 7.04 -18.02
CA LEU A 179 20.61 6.52 -18.89
C LEU A 179 20.15 5.27 -19.66
N GLU A 180 19.35 4.40 -19.06
CA GLU A 180 18.75 3.25 -19.75
C GLU A 180 17.88 3.69 -20.94
N ILE A 181 17.01 4.67 -20.75
CA ILE A 181 16.18 5.23 -21.84
C ILE A 181 17.05 5.83 -22.95
N ILE A 182 18.08 6.60 -22.58
CA ILE A 182 19.00 7.21 -23.54
C ILE A 182 19.72 6.13 -24.36
N SER A 183 20.19 5.06 -23.69
CA SER A 183 20.96 3.99 -24.32
C SER A 183 20.14 3.11 -25.27
N GLN A 184 18.82 2.98 -25.05
CA GLN A 184 17.92 2.17 -25.85
C GLN A 184 17.52 2.83 -27.18
N LYS A 185 17.74 4.15 -27.34
CA LYS A 185 17.41 4.83 -28.58
C LYS A 185 18.46 4.58 -29.67
N ASN A 186 17.98 4.05 -30.79
CA ASN A 186 18.77 3.79 -31.97
C ASN A 186 19.21 5.10 -32.65
N SER A 187 20.40 5.10 -33.22
CA SER A 187 21.01 6.19 -34.00
C SER A 187 20.24 6.64 -35.28
N GLN A 188 19.05 6.06 -35.53
CA GLN A 188 18.18 6.41 -36.65
C GLN A 188 17.14 7.50 -36.34
N ASP A 189 16.97 7.86 -35.08
CA ASP A 189 16.05 8.93 -34.68
C ASP A 189 16.71 10.30 -34.85
N SER A 190 16.14 11.14 -35.73
CA SER A 190 16.61 12.51 -36.06
C SER A 190 16.49 13.52 -34.89
N ILE A 191 16.58 13.06 -33.64
CA ILE A 191 16.42 13.89 -32.43
C ILE A 191 17.80 14.30 -31.92
N SER A 192 17.97 15.58 -31.54
CA SER A 192 19.21 16.06 -30.95
C SER A 192 19.47 15.37 -29.59
N GLU A 193 20.75 15.23 -29.22
CA GLU A 193 21.17 14.65 -27.95
C GLU A 193 20.52 15.36 -26.74
N ASN A 194 20.42 16.68 -26.77
CA ASN A 194 19.78 17.45 -25.71
C ASN A 194 18.28 17.15 -25.59
N GLN A 195 17.60 17.05 -26.74
CA GLN A 195 16.17 16.69 -26.76
C GLN A 195 15.95 15.26 -26.24
N LEU A 196 16.85 14.34 -26.58
CA LEU A 196 16.81 12.97 -26.08
C LEU A 196 16.95 12.92 -24.55
N LYS A 197 17.93 13.65 -23.99
CA LYS A 197 18.12 13.75 -22.53
C LYS A 197 16.89 14.35 -21.84
N THR A 198 16.36 15.45 -22.36
CA THR A 198 15.17 16.10 -21.83
C THR A 198 13.95 15.16 -21.82
N ASN A 199 13.73 14.45 -22.92
CA ASN A 199 12.62 13.50 -23.04
C ASN A 199 12.79 12.31 -22.09
N ALA A 200 14.02 11.79 -21.93
CA ALA A 200 14.30 10.69 -21.03
C ALA A 200 14.05 11.09 -19.55
N VAL A 201 14.54 12.28 -19.14
CA VAL A 201 14.29 12.80 -17.78
C VAL A 201 12.79 12.99 -17.54
N SER A 202 12.06 13.58 -18.49
CA SER A 202 10.60 13.75 -18.38
C SER A 202 9.86 12.42 -18.26
N SER A 203 10.27 11.42 -19.05
CA SER A 203 9.66 10.09 -19.00
C SER A 203 9.89 9.42 -17.64
N VAL A 204 11.12 9.43 -17.11
CA VAL A 204 11.42 8.86 -15.79
C VAL A 204 10.70 9.62 -14.68
N LYS A 205 10.61 10.95 -14.79
CA LYS A 205 9.84 11.77 -13.82
C LYS A 205 8.39 11.35 -13.78
N ASN A 206 7.72 11.26 -14.93
CA ASN A 206 6.32 10.87 -15.01
C ASN A 206 6.11 9.46 -14.45
N ASN A 207 6.91 8.48 -14.86
CA ASN A 207 6.81 7.11 -14.34
C ASN A 207 7.01 7.05 -12.81
N THR A 208 7.85 7.92 -12.27
CA THR A 208 8.08 7.98 -10.81
C THR A 208 6.91 8.63 -10.08
N ILE A 209 6.29 9.65 -10.67
CA ILE A 209 5.06 10.27 -10.14
C ILE A 209 3.93 9.24 -10.16
N ASP A 210 3.69 8.57 -11.29
CA ASP A 210 2.66 7.54 -11.44
C ASP A 210 2.84 6.41 -10.41
N PHE A 211 4.09 6.01 -10.14
CA PHE A 211 4.40 5.03 -9.10
C PHE A 211 3.94 5.49 -7.71
N PHE A 212 4.18 6.76 -7.35
CA PHE A 212 3.75 7.27 -6.06
C PHE A 212 2.24 7.52 -5.98
N GLU A 213 1.60 7.95 -7.07
CA GLU A 213 0.14 8.05 -7.15
C GLU A 213 -0.50 6.67 -6.93
N PHE A 214 -0.04 5.65 -7.65
CA PHE A 214 -0.48 4.27 -7.42
C PHE A 214 -0.25 3.81 -5.97
N THR A 215 0.90 4.16 -5.38
CA THR A 215 1.21 3.79 -3.99
C THR A 215 0.29 4.48 -2.97
N ASP A 216 -0.18 5.71 -3.29
CA ASP A 216 -1.13 6.43 -2.44
C ASP A 216 -2.54 5.86 -2.51
N ASP A 217 -2.92 5.31 -3.67
CA ASP A 217 -4.23 4.68 -3.88
C ASP A 217 -4.35 3.32 -3.16
N ILE A 218 -3.22 2.71 -2.76
CA ILE A 218 -3.24 1.47 -1.99
C ILE A 218 -3.78 1.74 -0.59
N GLU A 219 -4.93 1.16 -0.28
CA GLU A 219 -5.58 1.29 1.01
C GLU A 219 -4.86 0.47 2.11
N ARG A 220 -5.17 0.78 3.36
CA ARG A 220 -4.64 0.05 4.51
C ARG A 220 -4.98 -1.45 4.47
N ASP A 221 -6.19 -1.80 4.03
CA ASP A 221 -6.67 -3.18 3.89
C ASP A 221 -5.81 -3.99 2.90
N ASP A 222 -5.30 -3.34 1.84
CA ASP A 222 -4.40 -3.98 0.87
C ASP A 222 -3.03 -4.28 1.52
N TRP A 223 -2.48 -3.33 2.27
CA TRP A 223 -1.23 -3.54 3.01
C TRP A 223 -1.39 -4.63 4.08
N PHE A 224 -2.53 -4.67 4.74
CA PHE A 224 -2.85 -5.76 5.66
C PHE A 224 -2.95 -7.10 4.96
N SER A 225 -3.51 -7.13 3.75
CA SER A 225 -3.55 -8.35 2.92
C SER A 225 -2.14 -8.83 2.55
N VAL A 226 -1.20 -7.94 2.26
CA VAL A 226 0.22 -8.30 2.04
C VAL A 226 0.83 -8.92 3.30
N TYR A 227 0.52 -8.37 4.49
CA TYR A 227 0.97 -8.95 5.77
C TYR A 227 0.39 -10.35 5.99
N ILE A 228 -0.91 -10.51 5.82
CA ILE A 228 -1.58 -11.83 5.94
C ILE A 228 -1.03 -12.83 4.93
N ASN A 229 -0.77 -12.41 3.70
CA ASN A 229 -0.16 -13.28 2.69
C ASN A 229 1.28 -13.68 3.06
N SER A 230 2.00 -12.88 3.84
CA SER A 230 3.32 -13.28 4.37
C SER A 230 3.21 -14.35 5.45
N PHE A 231 2.08 -14.43 6.15
CA PHE A 231 1.76 -15.51 7.08
C PHE A 231 1.27 -16.76 6.35
N VAL A 232 0.25 -16.64 5.50
CA VAL A 232 -0.42 -17.77 4.83
C VAL A 232 0.53 -18.51 3.88
N SER A 233 1.39 -17.80 3.15
CA SER A 233 2.37 -18.38 2.21
C SER A 233 3.40 -19.29 2.88
N GLN A 234 3.55 -19.24 4.21
CA GLN A 234 4.42 -20.17 4.93
C GLN A 234 3.81 -21.58 5.04
N PHE A 235 2.51 -21.72 4.85
CA PHE A 235 1.80 -23.00 4.91
C PHE A 235 1.61 -23.59 3.53
N ASP A 236 1.25 -22.77 2.55
CA ASP A 236 1.09 -23.19 1.16
C ASP A 236 1.66 -22.15 0.21
N PRO A 237 2.81 -22.43 -0.45
CA PRO A 237 3.41 -21.52 -1.41
C PRO A 237 2.56 -21.30 -2.68
N HIS A 238 1.47 -22.01 -2.87
CA HIS A 238 0.55 -21.88 -4.01
C HIS A 238 -0.69 -21.02 -3.72
N THR A 239 -0.86 -20.53 -2.49
CA THR A 239 -1.98 -19.67 -2.08
C THR A 239 -1.73 -18.18 -2.39
N ILE A 240 -1.05 -17.87 -3.49
CA ILE A 240 -0.82 -16.48 -3.93
C ILE A 240 -1.73 -16.16 -5.11
#